data_3035b43803d1c037f06c055d3ff134f4
#
_entry.id   3035b43803d1c037f06c055d3ff134f4
#
_cell.length_a   1.000
_cell.length_b   1.000
_cell.length_c   1.000
_cell.angle_alpha   90.00
_cell.angle_beta   90.00
_cell.angle_gamma   90.00
#
_symmetry.space_group_name_H-M   'P 1'
#
loop_
_entity.id
_entity.type
_entity.pdbx_description
1 polymer ?
#
loop_
_entity_poly.entity_id
_entity_poly.type
_entity_poly.pdbx_seq_one_letter_code
_entity_poly.pdbx_strand_id
1 'polypeptide(L)'
;MTHQNLYKVAKTLSSRTNIKTIRIINDYLHCHYKYHINLLEYQLFACYKMSDNDKSNLLNLKDNLKLIKTYNNQSLKEITESRHKFNKKFYPFLNYKWLELNGDNITDFYDFIQNKNYIYAKYDLKSKNDTKKIKIDLKNYTTVYNDLYLSKMTILESAIKQDEILDRLNP
;
A
#
# COMPACT_ATOMS: atom_id res chain seq x y z
N MET A 1 -11.79 -14.04 15.08
CA MET A 1 -10.68 -13.49 15.90
C MET A 1 -10.52 -14.40 17.11
N THR A 2 -9.37 -15.04 17.30
CA THR A 2 -9.19 -16.02 18.38
C THR A 2 -8.97 -15.29 19.70
N HIS A 3 -9.62 -15.76 20.79
CA HIS A 3 -9.47 -15.25 22.16
C HIS A 3 -8.01 -15.19 22.62
N GLN A 4 -7.16 -16.08 22.11
CA GLN A 4 -5.72 -16.10 22.36
C GLN A 4 -4.98 -14.83 21.92
N ASN A 5 -5.40 -14.21 20.82
CA ASN A 5 -4.78 -12.96 20.33
C ASN A 5 -5.11 -11.76 21.23
N LEU A 6 -6.35 -11.64 21.71
CA LEU A 6 -6.74 -10.55 22.60
C LEU A 6 -5.98 -10.58 23.93
N TYR A 7 -5.90 -11.74 24.58
CA TYR A 7 -5.17 -11.89 25.84
C TYR A 7 -3.68 -11.55 25.69
N LYS A 8 -3.05 -12.04 24.62
CA LYS A 8 -1.63 -11.75 24.32
C LYS A 8 -1.37 -10.26 24.15
N VAL A 9 -2.22 -9.59 23.37
CA VAL A 9 -2.15 -8.13 23.17
C VAL A 9 -2.36 -7.38 24.48
N ALA A 10 -3.41 -7.71 25.22
CA ALA A 10 -3.70 -7.06 26.50
C ALA A 10 -2.57 -7.23 27.53
N LYS A 11 -1.93 -8.41 27.58
CA LYS A 11 -0.76 -8.66 28.44
C LYS A 11 0.44 -7.81 28.02
N THR A 12 0.69 -7.68 26.70
CA THR A 12 1.78 -6.84 26.19
C THR A 12 1.52 -5.36 26.49
N LEU A 13 0.30 -4.88 26.33
CA LEU A 13 -0.05 -3.50 26.68
C LEU A 13 0.02 -3.25 28.18
N SER A 14 -0.43 -4.21 28.99
CA SER A 14 -0.33 -4.15 30.46
C SER A 14 1.10 -3.99 30.94
N SER A 15 2.06 -4.74 30.38
CA SER A 15 3.48 -4.64 30.74
C SER A 15 4.11 -3.29 30.37
N ARG A 16 3.51 -2.54 29.43
CA ARG A 16 4.01 -1.23 28.96
C ARG A 16 3.30 -0.03 29.59
N THR A 17 2.18 -0.21 30.27
CA THR A 17 1.26 0.89 30.61
C THR A 17 0.83 0.95 32.06
N ASN A 18 1.27 0.08 32.95
CA ASN A 18 0.76 -0.04 34.32
C ASN A 18 -0.76 -0.28 34.45
N ILE A 19 -1.48 -0.55 33.34
CA ILE A 19 -2.91 -0.85 33.34
C ILE A 19 -3.08 -2.37 33.45
N LYS A 20 -3.93 -2.83 34.38
CA LYS A 20 -4.18 -4.27 34.56
C LYS A 20 -4.72 -4.90 33.26
N THR A 21 -4.24 -6.08 32.92
CA THR A 21 -4.64 -6.84 31.71
C THR A 21 -6.16 -6.96 31.56
N ILE A 22 -6.85 -7.29 32.66
CA ILE A 22 -8.32 -7.42 32.64
C ILE A 22 -9.05 -6.11 32.31
N ARG A 23 -8.51 -4.96 32.76
CA ARG A 23 -9.06 -3.66 32.42
C ARG A 23 -8.91 -3.34 30.94
N ILE A 24 -7.76 -3.69 30.33
CA ILE A 24 -7.53 -3.53 28.88
C ILE A 24 -8.49 -4.42 28.10
N ILE A 25 -8.72 -5.66 28.53
CA ILE A 25 -9.66 -6.57 27.87
C ILE A 25 -11.07 -6.00 27.88
N ASN A 26 -11.54 -5.57 29.07
CA ASN A 26 -12.89 -5.02 29.21
C ASN A 26 -13.06 -3.71 28.41
N ASP A 27 -12.06 -2.84 28.42
CA ASP A 27 -12.07 -1.59 27.64
C ASP A 27 -12.06 -1.88 26.14
N TYR A 28 -11.26 -2.86 25.68
CA TYR A 28 -11.32 -3.29 24.27
C TYR A 28 -12.68 -3.83 23.89
N LEU A 29 -13.27 -4.71 24.70
CA LEU A 29 -14.61 -5.25 24.40
C LEU A 29 -15.66 -4.13 24.30
N HIS A 30 -15.60 -3.16 25.22
CA HIS A 30 -16.44 -1.97 25.15
C HIS A 30 -16.22 -1.19 23.83
N CYS A 31 -14.96 -0.91 23.47
CA CYS A 31 -14.63 -0.25 22.20
C CYS A 31 -15.11 -1.04 20.98
N HIS A 32 -14.96 -2.34 21.01
CA HIS A 32 -15.36 -3.21 19.90
C HIS A 32 -16.88 -3.20 19.67
N TYR A 33 -17.67 -3.37 20.75
CA TYR A 33 -19.13 -3.44 20.63
C TYR A 33 -19.78 -2.07 20.42
N LYS A 34 -19.30 -1.04 21.12
CA LYS A 34 -19.91 0.29 21.06
C LYS A 34 -19.42 1.13 19.87
N TYR A 35 -18.11 1.10 19.57
CA TYR A 35 -17.49 1.96 18.56
C TYR A 35 -17.00 1.21 17.32
N HIS A 36 -17.21 -0.10 17.23
CA HIS A 36 -16.77 -0.97 16.14
C HIS A 36 -15.25 -0.95 15.88
N ILE A 37 -14.47 -0.61 16.90
CA ILE A 37 -13.00 -0.57 16.83
C ILE A 37 -12.47 -2.00 16.86
N ASN A 38 -11.64 -2.37 15.89
CA ASN A 38 -10.98 -3.68 15.89
C ASN A 38 -9.71 -3.68 16.76
N LEU A 39 -9.12 -4.85 17.01
CA LEU A 39 -7.98 -4.98 17.93
C LEU A 39 -6.72 -4.25 17.42
N LEU A 40 -6.51 -4.18 16.12
CA LEU A 40 -5.40 -3.46 15.53
C LEU A 40 -5.58 -1.95 15.71
N GLU A 41 -6.78 -1.43 15.42
CA GLU A 41 -7.13 -0.03 15.63
C GLU A 41 -7.02 0.38 17.10
N TYR A 42 -7.49 -0.50 18.01
CA TYR A 42 -7.37 -0.28 19.44
C TYR A 42 -5.93 -0.07 19.89
N GLN A 43 -4.99 -0.85 19.33
CA GLN A 43 -3.56 -0.71 19.59
C GLN A 43 -2.97 0.53 18.94
N LEU A 44 -3.24 0.75 17.64
CA LEU A 44 -2.67 1.85 16.87
C LEU A 44 -3.07 3.23 17.42
N PHE A 45 -4.34 3.38 17.79
CA PHE A 45 -4.84 4.63 18.35
C PHE A 45 -4.64 4.74 19.86
N ALA A 46 -4.07 3.72 20.50
CA ALA A 46 -3.90 3.66 21.95
C ALA A 46 -5.21 3.93 22.72
N CYS A 47 -6.33 3.34 22.28
CA CYS A 47 -7.68 3.59 22.82
C CYS A 47 -7.77 3.39 24.32
N TYR A 48 -6.92 2.55 24.92
CA TYR A 48 -6.82 2.35 26.38
C TYR A 48 -6.41 3.61 27.16
N LYS A 49 -5.98 4.69 26.47
CA LYS A 49 -5.65 6.00 27.03
C LYS A 49 -6.69 7.07 26.75
N MET A 50 -7.68 6.78 25.90
CA MET A 50 -8.66 7.74 25.42
C MET A 50 -9.89 7.81 26.31
N SER A 51 -10.50 8.99 26.37
CA SER A 51 -11.84 9.16 26.91
C SER A 51 -12.90 8.52 25.99
N ASP A 52 -14.09 8.28 26.50
CA ASP A 52 -15.21 7.77 25.69
C ASP A 52 -15.63 8.75 24.59
N ASN A 53 -15.50 10.05 24.83
CA ASN A 53 -15.76 11.07 23.84
C ASN A 53 -14.74 10.98 22.67
N ASP A 54 -13.44 10.83 22.96
CA ASP A 54 -12.43 10.69 21.92
C ASP A 54 -12.64 9.41 21.12
N LYS A 55 -12.96 8.29 21.78
CA LYS A 55 -13.26 7.02 21.12
C LYS A 55 -14.47 7.11 20.18
N SER A 56 -15.50 7.88 20.55
CA SER A 56 -16.70 8.07 19.73
C SER A 56 -16.43 8.90 18.47
N ASN A 57 -15.39 9.71 18.47
CA ASN A 57 -14.97 10.53 17.34
C ASN A 57 -13.92 9.88 16.45
N LEU A 58 -13.48 8.66 16.77
CA LEU A 58 -12.54 7.93 15.92
C LEU A 58 -13.21 7.45 14.62
N LEU A 59 -12.59 7.78 13.50
CA LEU A 59 -12.95 7.20 12.22
C LEU A 59 -12.36 5.77 12.12
N ASN A 60 -13.14 4.78 12.55
CA ASN A 60 -12.74 3.37 12.44
C ASN A 60 -12.79 2.87 10.98
N LEU A 61 -12.18 1.70 10.72
CA LEU A 61 -12.10 1.12 9.37
C LEU A 61 -13.48 0.92 8.73
N LYS A 62 -14.49 0.51 9.49
CA LYS A 62 -15.85 0.30 8.99
C LYS A 62 -16.49 1.59 8.48
N ASP A 63 -16.35 2.67 9.26
CA ASP A 63 -16.89 3.99 8.90
C ASP A 63 -16.11 4.60 7.73
N ASN A 64 -14.78 4.45 7.72
CA ASN A 64 -13.95 4.86 6.60
C ASN A 64 -14.35 4.14 5.29
N LEU A 65 -14.56 2.83 5.32
CA LEU A 65 -15.03 2.09 4.15
C LEU A 65 -16.43 2.54 3.68
N LYS A 66 -17.32 2.88 4.63
CA LYS A 66 -18.64 3.45 4.31
C LYS A 66 -18.50 4.81 3.63
N LEU A 67 -17.65 5.70 4.15
CA LEU A 67 -17.38 7.00 3.55
C LEU A 67 -16.79 6.85 2.13
N ILE A 68 -15.78 6.00 1.97
CA ILE A 68 -15.20 5.69 0.66
C ILE A 68 -16.28 5.22 -0.31
N LYS A 69 -17.15 4.30 0.10
CA LYS A 69 -18.23 3.78 -0.74
C LYS A 69 -19.27 4.85 -1.08
N THR A 70 -19.55 5.77 -0.16
CA THR A 70 -20.58 6.80 -0.35
C THR A 70 -20.09 7.95 -1.23
N TYR A 71 -18.85 8.40 -1.01
CA TYR A 71 -18.35 9.64 -1.64
C TYR A 71 -17.43 9.40 -2.84
N ASN A 72 -16.80 8.23 -2.96
CA ASN A 72 -16.00 7.93 -4.13
C ASN A 72 -16.90 7.54 -5.31
N ASN A 73 -16.64 8.16 -6.45
CA ASN A 73 -17.29 7.78 -7.70
C ASN A 73 -16.83 6.37 -8.12
N GLN A 74 -17.75 5.41 -8.08
CA GLN A 74 -17.46 4.01 -8.40
C GLN A 74 -16.99 3.81 -9.84
N SER A 75 -17.39 4.69 -10.78
CA SER A 75 -16.93 4.63 -12.17
C SER A 75 -15.44 4.97 -12.31
N LEU A 76 -14.86 5.66 -11.35
CA LEU A 76 -13.42 5.98 -11.32
C LEU A 76 -12.59 4.91 -10.61
N LYS A 77 -13.22 3.94 -9.96
CA LYS A 77 -12.53 2.89 -9.20
C LYS A 77 -11.55 2.11 -10.08
N GLU A 78 -11.97 1.71 -11.26
CA GLU A 78 -11.11 0.97 -12.19
C GLU A 78 -9.86 1.77 -12.60
N ILE A 79 -10.00 3.09 -12.78
CA ILE A 79 -8.88 3.96 -13.11
C ILE A 79 -7.90 4.04 -11.94
N THR A 80 -8.41 4.11 -10.72
CA THR A 80 -7.56 4.23 -9.52
C THR A 80 -6.93 2.92 -9.09
N GLU A 81 -7.52 1.77 -9.42
CA GLU A 81 -7.02 0.44 -9.07
C GLU A 81 -6.03 -0.14 -10.10
N SER A 82 -6.15 0.23 -11.39
CA SER A 82 -5.23 -0.18 -12.45
C SER A 82 -4.15 0.88 -12.67
N ARG A 83 -2.87 0.48 -12.61
CA ARG A 83 -1.74 1.37 -12.91
C ARG A 83 -1.73 1.78 -14.38
N HIS A 84 -2.05 0.86 -15.28
CA HIS A 84 -2.18 1.15 -16.71
C HIS A 84 -3.23 2.23 -16.95
N LYS A 85 -4.47 2.02 -16.49
CA LYS A 85 -5.56 2.98 -16.67
C LYS A 85 -5.24 4.33 -16.02
N PHE A 86 -4.63 4.31 -14.83
CA PHE A 86 -4.19 5.51 -14.14
C PHE A 86 -3.13 6.26 -14.93
N ASN A 87 -2.04 5.60 -15.32
CA ASN A 87 -0.95 6.21 -16.04
C ASN A 87 -1.42 6.76 -17.40
N LYS A 88 -2.28 6.04 -18.11
CA LYS A 88 -2.87 6.51 -19.38
C LYS A 88 -3.74 7.74 -19.18
N LYS A 89 -4.59 7.77 -18.17
CA LYS A 89 -5.50 8.90 -17.88
C LYS A 89 -4.75 10.15 -17.46
N PHE A 90 -3.73 9.98 -16.63
CA PHE A 90 -2.98 11.08 -16.04
C PHE A 90 -1.61 11.32 -16.69
N TYR A 91 -1.39 10.76 -17.88
CA TYR A 91 -0.11 10.87 -18.60
C TYR A 91 0.50 12.29 -18.62
N PRO A 92 -0.26 13.38 -18.90
CA PRO A 92 0.29 14.72 -18.93
C PRO A 92 0.83 15.24 -17.58
N PHE A 93 0.44 14.59 -16.48
CA PHE A 93 0.82 14.98 -15.12
C PHE A 93 1.89 14.07 -14.52
N LEU A 94 2.29 13.01 -15.24
CA LEU A 94 3.34 12.10 -14.78
C LEU A 94 4.71 12.71 -15.06
N ASN A 95 5.55 12.75 -14.04
CA ASN A 95 6.94 13.21 -14.16
C ASN A 95 7.95 12.06 -14.43
N TYR A 96 7.44 10.88 -14.82
CA TYR A 96 8.23 9.71 -15.15
C TYR A 96 7.73 9.04 -16.44
N LYS A 97 8.65 8.36 -17.12
CA LYS A 97 8.29 7.54 -18.27
C LYS A 97 7.83 6.17 -17.80
N TRP A 98 6.84 5.62 -18.45
CA TRP A 98 6.32 4.29 -18.17
C TRP A 98 6.05 3.53 -19.46
N LEU A 99 6.03 2.20 -19.38
CA LEU A 99 5.71 1.29 -20.47
C LEU A 99 4.88 0.12 -19.91
N GLU A 100 3.89 -0.33 -20.69
CA GLU A 100 3.18 -1.58 -20.43
C GLU A 100 3.71 -2.67 -21.35
N LEU A 101 4.04 -3.84 -20.78
CA LEU A 101 4.39 -5.03 -21.55
C LEU A 101 3.11 -5.76 -21.96
N ASN A 102 2.92 -6.00 -23.26
CA ASN A 102 1.74 -6.66 -23.83
C ASN A 102 2.03 -8.02 -24.49
N GLY A 103 3.28 -8.48 -24.47
CA GLY A 103 3.73 -9.72 -25.07
C GLY A 103 4.38 -9.54 -26.43
N ASP A 104 4.06 -8.47 -27.18
CA ASP A 104 4.52 -8.26 -28.56
C ASP A 104 5.41 -7.02 -28.72
N ASN A 105 5.56 -6.19 -27.68
CA ASN A 105 6.25 -4.90 -27.79
C ASN A 105 7.69 -4.92 -27.24
N ILE A 106 8.44 -5.97 -27.57
CA ILE A 106 9.83 -6.12 -27.11
C ILE A 106 10.75 -4.99 -27.64
N THR A 107 10.45 -4.44 -28.82
CA THR A 107 11.20 -3.31 -29.39
C THR A 107 10.99 -2.06 -28.54
N ASP A 108 9.74 -1.76 -28.17
CA ASP A 108 9.43 -0.62 -27.29
C ASP A 108 10.10 -0.78 -25.92
N PHE A 109 10.17 -2.03 -25.43
CA PHE A 109 10.89 -2.33 -24.19
C PHE A 109 12.39 -2.04 -24.33
N TYR A 110 13.01 -2.46 -25.43
CA TYR A 110 14.41 -2.16 -25.70
C TYR A 110 14.67 -0.65 -25.70
N ASP A 111 13.86 0.11 -26.41
CA ASP A 111 13.96 1.58 -26.46
C ASP A 111 13.71 2.22 -25.10
N PHE A 112 12.76 1.69 -24.34
CA PHE A 112 12.44 2.16 -23.00
C PHE A 112 13.60 2.01 -22.02
N ILE A 113 14.37 0.91 -22.10
CA ILE A 113 15.47 0.63 -21.17
C ILE A 113 16.79 1.30 -21.57
N GLN A 114 16.93 1.77 -22.80
CA GLN A 114 18.13 2.49 -23.23
C GLN A 114 18.48 3.66 -22.31
N ASN A 115 19.75 3.82 -22.02
CA ASN A 115 20.28 4.90 -21.17
C ASN A 115 19.75 4.87 -19.71
N LYS A 116 19.26 3.72 -19.24
CA LYS A 116 18.85 3.54 -17.85
C LYS A 116 19.70 2.49 -17.16
N ASN A 117 20.09 2.78 -15.92
CA ASN A 117 20.80 1.82 -15.08
C ASN A 117 19.86 0.79 -14.45
N TYR A 118 18.62 1.20 -14.19
CA TYR A 118 17.58 0.36 -13.61
C TYR A 118 16.18 0.91 -13.92
N ILE A 119 15.20 0.02 -13.83
CA ILE A 119 13.77 0.32 -13.93
C ILE A 119 13.03 -0.31 -12.76
N TYR A 120 11.79 0.12 -12.53
CA TYR A 120 10.88 -0.50 -11.60
C TYR A 120 9.80 -1.25 -12.35
N ALA A 121 9.62 -2.54 -12.05
CA ALA A 121 8.54 -3.36 -12.56
C ALA A 121 7.46 -3.56 -11.50
N LYS A 122 6.20 -3.44 -11.89
CA LYS A 122 5.03 -3.50 -11.00
C LYS A 122 3.91 -4.32 -11.64
N TYR A 123 3.03 -4.85 -10.81
CA TYR A 123 1.75 -5.39 -11.27
C TYR A 123 0.83 -4.24 -11.70
N ASP A 124 -0.08 -4.49 -12.65
CA ASP A 124 -1.10 -3.51 -13.03
C ASP A 124 -2.04 -3.19 -11.85
N LEU A 125 -2.53 -4.22 -11.15
CA LEU A 125 -3.41 -4.00 -9.99
C LEU A 125 -2.64 -3.44 -8.80
N LYS A 126 -3.05 -2.29 -8.30
CA LYS A 126 -2.47 -1.62 -7.13
C LYS A 126 -2.61 -2.42 -5.82
N SER A 127 -3.55 -3.37 -5.75
CA SER A 127 -3.68 -4.28 -4.61
C SER A 127 -2.47 -5.20 -4.41
N LYS A 128 -1.67 -5.41 -5.46
CA LYS A 128 -0.37 -6.07 -5.40
C LYS A 128 0.72 -5.01 -5.29
N ASN A 129 1.16 -4.73 -4.08
CA ASN A 129 2.13 -3.66 -3.81
C ASN A 129 3.59 -4.01 -4.10
N ASP A 130 3.85 -5.20 -4.63
CA ASP A 130 5.22 -5.60 -4.94
C ASP A 130 5.78 -4.76 -6.09
N THR A 131 6.92 -4.18 -5.82
CA THR A 131 7.72 -3.43 -6.79
C THR A 131 9.09 -4.07 -6.88
N LYS A 132 9.49 -4.46 -8.07
CA LYS A 132 10.81 -5.06 -8.32
C LYS A 132 11.72 -4.05 -9.00
N LYS A 133 12.84 -3.72 -8.35
CA LYS A 133 13.91 -2.94 -8.97
C LYS A 133 14.75 -3.87 -9.84
N ILE A 134 14.90 -3.54 -11.11
CA ILE A 134 15.61 -4.35 -12.10
C ILE A 134 16.80 -3.57 -12.62
N LYS A 135 17.99 -4.13 -12.43
CA LYS A 135 19.20 -3.60 -13.05
C LYS A 135 19.19 -3.94 -14.53
N ILE A 136 19.44 -2.97 -15.36
CA ILE A 136 19.44 -3.15 -16.82
C ILE A 136 20.75 -3.75 -17.29
N ASP A 137 20.62 -4.82 -18.09
CA ASP A 137 21.69 -5.38 -18.91
C ASP A 137 21.14 -5.55 -20.34
N LEU A 138 21.63 -4.72 -21.23
CA LEU A 138 21.17 -4.73 -22.63
C LEU A 138 21.49 -6.04 -23.38
N LYS A 139 22.41 -6.87 -22.87
CA LYS A 139 22.70 -8.17 -23.48
C LYS A 139 21.61 -9.21 -23.21
N ASN A 140 20.91 -9.08 -22.11
CA ASN A 140 19.90 -10.03 -21.63
C ASN A 140 18.47 -9.49 -21.66
N TYR A 141 18.21 -8.42 -22.41
CA TYR A 141 16.92 -7.72 -22.37
C TYR A 141 15.74 -8.61 -22.78
N THR A 142 15.92 -9.54 -23.72
CA THR A 142 14.87 -10.47 -24.15
C THR A 142 14.44 -11.41 -23.03
N THR A 143 15.40 -11.94 -22.26
CA THR A 143 15.12 -12.80 -21.10
C THR A 143 14.37 -12.00 -20.03
N VAL A 144 14.84 -10.80 -19.71
CA VAL A 144 14.20 -9.91 -18.73
C VAL A 144 12.77 -9.57 -19.15
N TYR A 145 12.53 -9.26 -20.43
CA TYR A 145 11.19 -9.01 -20.97
C TYR A 145 10.24 -10.17 -20.72
N ASN A 146 10.68 -11.38 -21.12
CA ASN A 146 9.87 -12.58 -20.98
C ASN A 146 9.58 -12.92 -19.50
N ASP A 147 10.57 -12.82 -18.62
CA ASP A 147 10.41 -13.08 -17.19
C ASP A 147 9.40 -12.12 -16.55
N LEU A 148 9.45 -10.85 -16.91
CA LEU A 148 8.52 -9.83 -16.42
C LEU A 148 7.11 -10.09 -16.93
N TYR A 149 6.96 -10.36 -18.20
CA TYR A 149 5.67 -10.65 -18.80
C TYR A 149 5.02 -11.91 -18.19
N LEU A 150 5.77 -13.01 -18.09
CA LEU A 150 5.31 -14.26 -17.47
C LEU A 150 4.96 -14.08 -15.98
N SER A 151 5.72 -13.28 -15.24
CA SER A 151 5.41 -12.96 -13.84
C SER A 151 4.27 -11.95 -13.67
N LYS A 152 3.69 -11.43 -14.77
CA LYS A 152 2.63 -10.40 -14.78
C LYS A 152 3.02 -9.05 -14.15
N MET A 153 4.30 -8.78 -14.04
CA MET A 153 4.84 -7.47 -13.65
C MET A 153 4.99 -6.60 -14.90
N THR A 154 3.87 -6.25 -15.49
CA THR A 154 3.81 -5.67 -16.84
C THR A 154 3.91 -4.16 -16.89
N ILE A 155 3.80 -3.47 -15.77
CA ILE A 155 3.94 -2.01 -15.73
C ILE A 155 5.36 -1.63 -15.34
N LEU A 156 6.07 -1.02 -16.27
CA LEU A 156 7.43 -0.55 -16.07
C LEU A 156 7.45 0.96 -15.89
N GLU A 157 8.24 1.41 -14.92
CA GLU A 157 8.41 2.83 -14.64
C GLU A 157 9.90 3.17 -14.61
N SER A 158 10.25 4.34 -15.19
CA SER A 158 11.59 4.87 -15.03
C SER A 158 11.82 5.31 -13.60
N ALA A 159 13.06 5.25 -13.13
CA ALA A 159 13.40 5.83 -11.84
C ALA A 159 13.09 7.34 -11.84
N ILE A 160 12.41 7.78 -10.81
CA ILE A 160 12.27 9.20 -10.49
C ILE A 160 13.56 9.59 -9.78
N LYS A 161 14.26 10.59 -10.32
CA LYS A 161 15.42 11.18 -9.61
C LYS A 161 14.86 11.96 -8.42
N GLN A 162 15.14 11.48 -7.21
CA GLN A 162 14.77 12.17 -5.99
C GLN A 162 15.66 13.41 -5.84
N ASP A 163 15.13 14.45 -5.20
CA ASP A 163 15.93 15.62 -4.84
C ASP A 163 17.07 15.22 -3.88
N GLU A 164 18.26 15.81 -4.07
CA GLU A 164 19.44 15.46 -3.28
C GLU A 164 19.24 15.68 -1.77
N ILE A 165 18.39 16.63 -1.39
CA ILE A 165 18.06 16.88 0.02
C ILE A 165 17.28 15.70 0.59
N LEU A 166 16.31 15.16 -0.17
CA LEU A 166 15.49 14.01 0.24
C LEU A 166 16.31 12.72 0.25
N ASP A 167 17.24 12.54 -0.68
CA ASP A 167 18.16 11.39 -0.69
C ASP A 167 19.02 11.31 0.59
N ARG A 168 19.37 12.46 1.18
CA ARG A 168 20.11 12.51 2.46
C ARG A 168 19.25 12.14 3.67
N LEU A 169 17.94 12.33 3.58
CA LEU A 169 17.02 12.04 4.68
C LEU A 169 16.58 10.56 4.70
N ASN A 170 16.77 9.84 3.60
CA ASN A 170 16.34 8.43 3.47
C ASN A 170 17.41 7.65 2.68
N PRO A 171 18.62 7.42 3.28
CA PRO A 171 19.75 6.75 2.65
C PRO A 171 19.47 5.26 2.35
#